data_006ed2a2d32186f55cda645e57f1ffd6
#
_entry.id   006ed2a2d32186f55cda645e57f1ffd6
#
_cell.length_a   1.000
_cell.length_b   1.000
_cell.length_c   1.000
_cell.angle_alpha   90.00
_cell.angle_beta   90.00
_cell.angle_gamma   90.00
#
_symmetry.space_group_name_H-M   'P 1'
#
loop_
_entity.id
_entity.type
_entity.pdbx_description
1 polymer ?
#
loop_
_entity_poly.entity_id
_entity_poly.type
_entity_poly.pdbx_seq_one_letter_code
_entity_poly.pdbx_strand_id
1 'polypeptide(L)'
;MFVNVKRVIIAAGLLGMLALAGWFGGRPLYCDWRERRALSQAESFLAQGDFRNAALAARQVLVRNQTNLAACRVMANLTEAVHSPVALHWRQRVADAQPGNLTNQMLLARTAILFGNYGGAAQALDAVPPAQREHPGYQQLTAMIALARRDYEEAGLRLTEAARLEPENKLTQLNLAVLQAQSTNQAQITGARQALRDLSSLPEFRADALRQLTLLALREQDWTNALALAGELQSFTNAPLDDALLHLRVLEESGSSQLAPRLQELEASAHTNAHLIGGLSLWLFAHGRTDEAARWLASLPDELQQRFEVRMARADGCLSRRDWAGLKELLEGKEWKDAEFLRHALLARVYREQNAAMSSQADWLAATRLAAENPRALGLLARLAGSWQWSREREDALWTLVQRFPAERWALVALSDAFLKSGNTLGLHKLYEELVRRDPKDVVACNNLAATSLLLHLQSDRAHDLARSVYQQKTNDPTCASTYAYSLYLQGRASEGIAVLKRLPAAALEQPSVALYLGVLQATNSAAEAKRYLDLAATGPLLPEERALLEAARLRP
;
A
#
# COMPACT_ATOMS: atom_id res chain seq x y z
N MET A 1 51.29 23.66 65.68
CA MET A 1 50.79 22.48 64.95
C MET A 1 49.31 22.61 64.58
N PHE A 2 48.45 23.28 65.34
CA PHE A 2 47.01 23.41 65.13
C PHE A 2 46.58 24.34 63.98
N VAL A 3 47.42 25.30 63.55
CA VAL A 3 47.09 26.26 62.48
C VAL A 3 47.12 25.60 61.10
N ASN A 4 47.96 24.59 60.89
CA ASN A 4 48.06 23.89 59.61
C ASN A 4 46.86 22.93 59.34
N VAL A 5 46.30 22.32 60.40
CA VAL A 5 45.14 21.40 60.27
C VAL A 5 43.87 22.17 59.82
N LYS A 6 43.62 23.36 60.39
CA LYS A 6 42.51 24.19 59.98
C LYS A 6 42.59 24.62 58.48
N ARG A 7 43.77 24.98 58.00
CA ARG A 7 44.01 25.32 56.60
C ARG A 7 43.81 24.14 55.68
N VAL A 8 44.19 22.93 56.08
CA VAL A 8 43.99 21.70 55.31
C VAL A 8 42.49 21.36 55.23
N ILE A 9 41.74 21.51 56.32
CA ILE A 9 40.27 21.25 56.32
C ILE A 9 39.53 22.27 55.46
N ILE A 10 39.90 23.56 55.49
CA ILE A 10 39.31 24.62 54.67
C ILE A 10 39.64 24.36 53.20
N ALA A 11 40.88 23.98 52.87
CA ALA A 11 41.26 23.65 51.48
C ALA A 11 40.54 22.41 50.96
N ALA A 12 40.36 21.37 51.78
CA ALA A 12 39.60 20.18 51.44
C ALA A 12 38.10 20.49 51.25
N GLY A 13 37.53 21.38 52.09
CA GLY A 13 36.14 21.87 51.91
C GLY A 13 35.92 22.68 50.65
N LEU A 14 36.89 23.56 50.31
CA LEU A 14 36.84 24.33 49.05
C LEU A 14 37.00 23.42 47.82
N LEU A 15 37.88 22.43 47.86
CA LEU A 15 38.01 21.42 46.79
C LEU A 15 36.76 20.57 46.68
N GLY A 16 36.13 20.19 47.79
CA GLY A 16 34.83 19.50 47.78
C GLY A 16 33.70 20.34 47.18
N MET A 17 33.62 21.63 47.53
CA MET A 17 32.65 22.55 46.92
C MET A 17 32.89 22.77 45.41
N LEU A 18 34.16 22.92 45.00
CA LEU A 18 34.51 23.02 43.58
C LEU A 18 34.21 21.74 42.81
N ALA A 19 34.42 20.57 43.41
CA ALA A 19 34.06 19.29 42.83
C ALA A 19 32.53 19.12 42.72
N LEU A 20 31.77 19.53 43.73
CA LEU A 20 30.32 19.55 43.71
C LEU A 20 29.77 20.57 42.67
N ALA A 21 30.32 21.77 42.63
CA ALA A 21 29.96 22.77 41.62
C ALA A 21 30.28 22.30 40.19
N GLY A 22 31.40 21.65 39.98
CA GLY A 22 31.78 20.99 38.73
C GLY A 22 30.84 19.83 38.37
N TRP A 23 30.45 19.04 39.38
CA TRP A 23 29.54 17.91 39.17
C TRP A 23 28.09 18.34 38.87
N PHE A 24 27.55 19.27 39.64
CA PHE A 24 26.15 19.73 39.48
C PHE A 24 25.97 20.82 38.43
N GLY A 25 26.95 21.69 38.21
CA GLY A 25 26.90 22.77 37.24
C GLY A 25 27.67 22.49 35.94
N GLY A 26 28.87 21.95 36.03
CA GLY A 26 29.74 21.72 34.86
C GLY A 26 29.31 20.51 34.01
N ARG A 27 28.84 19.43 34.63
CA ARG A 27 28.41 18.21 33.94
C ARG A 27 27.21 18.44 33.02
N PRO A 28 26.11 19.07 33.45
CA PRO A 28 24.98 19.35 32.55
C PRO A 28 25.39 20.27 31.39
N LEU A 29 26.18 21.32 31.64
CA LEU A 29 26.68 22.21 30.59
C LEU A 29 27.54 21.48 29.56
N TYR A 30 28.41 20.57 30.00
CA TYR A 30 29.22 19.73 29.12
C TYR A 30 28.38 18.74 28.33
N CYS A 31 27.34 18.15 28.94
CA CYS A 31 26.40 17.26 28.24
C CYS A 31 25.63 18.00 27.16
N ASP A 32 25.10 19.20 27.47
CA ASP A 32 24.38 20.05 26.50
C ASP A 32 25.28 20.50 25.33
N TRP A 33 26.53 20.92 25.64
CA TRP A 33 27.48 21.29 24.58
C TRP A 33 27.80 20.12 23.67
N ARG A 34 28.03 18.92 24.25
CA ARG A 34 28.31 17.70 23.49
C ARG A 34 27.13 17.25 22.64
N GLU A 35 25.91 17.39 23.16
CA GLU A 35 24.67 17.12 22.43
C GLU A 35 24.49 18.06 21.25
N ARG A 36 24.62 19.36 21.44
CA ARG A 36 24.57 20.36 20.36
C ARG A 36 25.63 20.13 19.29
N ARG A 37 26.85 19.79 19.70
CA ARG A 37 27.94 19.47 18.77
C ARG A 37 27.64 18.23 17.95
N ALA A 38 27.13 17.16 18.57
CA ALA A 38 26.75 15.94 17.86
C ALA A 38 25.57 16.17 16.89
N LEU A 39 24.60 17.00 17.27
CA LEU A 39 23.51 17.42 16.38
C LEU A 39 24.00 18.21 15.16
N SER A 40 24.86 19.22 15.39
CA SER A 40 25.44 20.00 14.29
C SER A 40 26.26 19.12 13.34
N GLN A 41 26.99 18.12 13.87
CA GLN A 41 27.68 17.14 13.04
C GLN A 41 26.70 16.26 12.25
N ALA A 42 25.62 15.81 12.87
CA ALA A 42 24.61 14.98 12.21
C ALA A 42 23.95 15.75 11.05
N GLU A 43 23.61 17.01 11.24
CA GLU A 43 23.05 17.90 10.20
C GLU A 43 24.05 18.15 9.07
N SER A 44 25.31 18.40 9.41
CA SER A 44 26.39 18.58 8.42
C SER A 44 26.60 17.32 7.56
N PHE A 45 26.67 16.14 8.17
CA PHE A 45 26.78 14.87 7.44
C PHE A 45 25.56 14.60 6.57
N LEU A 46 24.37 14.91 7.07
CA LEU A 46 23.15 14.77 6.28
C LEU A 46 23.16 15.66 5.04
N ALA A 47 23.60 16.92 5.18
CA ALA A 47 23.73 17.87 4.07
C ALA A 47 24.79 17.43 3.04
N GLN A 48 25.81 16.69 3.48
CA GLN A 48 26.86 16.14 2.60
C GLN A 48 26.47 14.78 1.96
N GLY A 49 25.28 14.24 2.29
CA GLY A 49 24.87 12.91 1.84
C GLY A 49 25.57 11.74 2.54
N ASP A 50 26.32 12.00 3.59
CA ASP A 50 26.94 10.96 4.42
C ASP A 50 25.93 10.41 5.44
N PHE A 51 24.99 9.63 4.94
CA PHE A 51 23.88 9.08 5.72
C PHE A 51 24.33 8.17 6.87
N ARG A 52 25.47 7.49 6.72
CA ARG A 52 26.01 6.60 7.76
C ARG A 52 26.49 7.39 8.97
N ASN A 53 27.31 8.41 8.78
CA ASN A 53 27.84 9.21 9.86
C ASN A 53 26.76 10.13 10.46
N ALA A 54 25.84 10.63 9.66
CA ALA A 54 24.65 11.35 10.15
C ALA A 54 23.82 10.49 11.11
N ALA A 55 23.56 9.21 10.75
CA ALA A 55 22.84 8.27 11.61
C ALA A 55 23.58 8.00 12.93
N LEU A 56 24.89 7.80 12.88
CA LEU A 56 25.69 7.55 14.08
C LEU A 56 25.67 8.74 15.04
N ALA A 57 25.85 9.95 14.52
CA ALA A 57 25.84 11.17 15.31
C ALA A 57 24.47 11.43 15.95
N ALA A 58 23.37 11.30 15.19
CA ALA A 58 22.02 11.45 15.71
C ALA A 58 21.68 10.37 16.78
N ARG A 59 22.09 9.12 16.57
CA ARG A 59 21.90 8.05 17.56
C ARG A 59 22.66 8.30 18.86
N GLN A 60 23.86 8.89 18.81
CA GLN A 60 24.60 9.26 20.03
C GLN A 60 23.81 10.24 20.91
N VAL A 61 23.07 11.16 20.29
CA VAL A 61 22.18 12.08 21.01
C VAL A 61 21.00 11.31 21.58
N LEU A 62 20.33 10.46 20.78
CA LEU A 62 19.13 9.72 21.19
C LEU A 62 19.40 8.67 22.28
N VAL A 63 20.60 8.10 22.37
CA VAL A 63 20.99 7.18 23.45
C VAL A 63 20.99 7.90 24.81
N ARG A 64 21.29 9.20 24.83
CA ARG A 64 21.34 10.01 26.06
C ARG A 64 20.03 10.71 26.34
N ASN A 65 19.44 11.26 25.31
CA ASN A 65 18.19 12.00 25.36
C ASN A 65 17.24 11.46 24.30
N GLN A 66 16.50 10.43 24.66
CA GLN A 66 15.56 9.76 23.76
C GLN A 66 14.45 10.68 23.26
N THR A 67 14.17 11.79 23.94
CA THR A 67 13.12 12.75 23.59
C THR A 67 13.65 13.96 22.82
N ASN A 68 14.93 13.97 22.42
CA ASN A 68 15.49 15.07 21.65
C ASN A 68 14.85 15.15 20.26
N LEU A 69 14.00 16.17 20.08
CA LEU A 69 13.23 16.35 18.84
C LEU A 69 14.10 16.69 17.62
N ALA A 70 15.22 17.41 17.84
CA ALA A 70 16.13 17.74 16.74
C ALA A 70 16.79 16.47 16.18
N ALA A 71 17.27 15.58 17.07
CA ALA A 71 17.81 14.28 16.66
C ALA A 71 16.75 13.39 15.99
N CYS A 72 15.50 13.40 16.47
CA CYS A 72 14.38 12.71 15.81
C CYS A 72 14.12 13.26 14.42
N ARG A 73 14.19 14.60 14.21
CA ARG A 73 14.04 15.21 12.86
C ARG A 73 15.17 14.79 11.92
N VAL A 74 16.42 14.78 12.39
CA VAL A 74 17.55 14.30 11.58
C VAL A 74 17.35 12.84 11.19
N MET A 75 16.95 11.96 12.13
CA MET A 75 16.65 10.55 11.83
C MET A 75 15.49 10.40 10.85
N ALA A 76 14.45 11.22 10.97
CA ALA A 76 13.34 11.23 10.03
C ALA A 76 13.79 11.60 8.62
N ASN A 77 14.52 12.71 8.47
CA ASN A 77 15.03 13.18 7.17
C ASN A 77 15.96 12.15 6.52
N LEU A 78 16.86 11.56 7.31
CA LEU A 78 17.79 10.53 6.85
C LEU A 78 17.06 9.28 6.37
N THR A 79 16.12 8.76 7.18
CA THR A 79 15.39 7.54 6.82
C THR A 79 14.45 7.77 5.65
N GLU A 80 13.91 8.99 5.49
CA GLU A 80 13.14 9.42 4.31
C GLU A 80 14.02 9.47 3.05
N ALA A 81 15.25 10.04 3.15
CA ALA A 81 16.20 10.11 2.02
C ALA A 81 16.62 8.73 1.50
N VAL A 82 16.72 7.73 2.38
CA VAL A 82 17.00 6.34 1.98
C VAL A 82 15.74 5.50 1.74
N HIS A 83 14.59 6.14 1.56
CA HIS A 83 13.28 5.51 1.32
C HIS A 83 12.92 4.40 2.33
N SER A 84 13.27 4.60 3.60
CA SER A 84 12.95 3.65 4.68
C SER A 84 11.64 4.04 5.38
N PRO A 85 10.66 3.11 5.53
CA PRO A 85 9.40 3.39 6.23
C PRO A 85 9.59 3.71 7.73
N VAL A 86 10.78 3.47 8.29
CA VAL A 86 11.16 3.89 9.65
C VAL A 86 11.05 5.42 9.82
N ALA A 87 11.09 6.19 8.74
CA ALA A 87 10.84 7.63 8.75
C ALA A 87 9.52 8.00 9.43
N LEU A 88 8.46 7.20 9.22
CA LEU A 88 7.16 7.39 9.87
C LEU A 88 7.25 7.36 11.39
N HIS A 89 8.00 6.42 11.96
CA HIS A 89 8.20 6.33 13.40
C HIS A 89 8.84 7.61 13.97
N TRP A 90 9.86 8.13 13.30
CA TRP A 90 10.53 9.34 13.76
C TRP A 90 9.67 10.58 13.59
N ARG A 91 8.93 10.71 12.47
CA ARG A 91 7.96 11.80 12.24
C ARG A 91 6.85 11.77 13.29
N GLN A 92 6.31 10.59 13.58
CA GLN A 92 5.27 10.41 14.60
C GLN A 92 5.74 10.90 15.96
N ARG A 93 6.94 10.51 16.40
CA ARG A 93 7.50 10.98 17.69
C ARG A 93 7.62 12.50 17.77
N VAL A 94 8.00 13.15 16.66
CA VAL A 94 8.10 14.63 16.61
C VAL A 94 6.71 15.25 16.66
N ALA A 95 5.74 14.70 15.96
CA ALA A 95 4.37 15.18 15.92
C ALA A 95 3.66 15.01 17.27
N ASP A 96 3.82 13.85 17.94
CA ASP A 96 3.25 13.55 19.26
C ASP A 96 3.79 14.49 20.35
N ALA A 97 5.06 14.86 20.26
CA ALA A 97 5.67 15.80 21.20
C ALA A 97 5.21 17.25 21.01
N GLN A 98 4.69 17.60 19.85
CA GLN A 98 4.20 18.93 19.49
C GLN A 98 2.91 18.84 18.66
N PRO A 99 1.79 18.34 19.23
CA PRO A 99 0.59 18.01 18.47
C PRO A 99 -0.08 19.20 17.78
N GLY A 100 0.06 20.42 18.30
CA GLY A 100 -0.47 21.64 17.69
C GLY A 100 0.44 22.28 16.63
N ASN A 101 1.59 21.70 16.33
CA ASN A 101 2.53 22.27 15.36
C ASN A 101 2.18 21.81 13.93
N LEU A 102 1.67 22.74 13.13
CA LEU A 102 1.26 22.51 11.74
C LEU A 102 2.37 21.84 10.90
N THR A 103 3.59 22.37 10.96
CA THR A 103 4.71 21.86 10.17
C THR A 103 5.02 20.40 10.48
N ASN A 104 4.99 20.00 11.76
CA ASN A 104 5.27 18.64 12.16
C ASN A 104 4.16 17.69 11.69
N GLN A 105 2.89 18.09 11.77
CA GLN A 105 1.75 17.30 11.29
C GLN A 105 1.78 17.16 9.77
N MET A 106 2.07 18.24 9.04
CA MET A 106 2.22 18.20 7.58
C MET A 106 3.40 17.32 7.14
N LEU A 107 4.55 17.37 7.83
CA LEU A 107 5.68 16.51 7.54
C LEU A 107 5.36 15.04 7.79
N LEU A 108 4.63 14.74 8.87
CA LEU A 108 4.16 13.37 9.13
C LEU A 108 3.20 12.91 8.03
N ALA A 109 2.22 13.74 7.66
CA ALA A 109 1.27 13.41 6.60
C ALA A 109 1.97 13.19 5.25
N ARG A 110 2.93 14.07 4.88
CA ARG A 110 3.71 13.93 3.66
C ARG A 110 4.51 12.63 3.63
N THR A 111 5.21 12.32 4.73
CA THR A 111 5.96 11.07 4.84
C THR A 111 5.04 9.86 4.80
N ALA A 112 3.85 9.94 5.40
CA ALA A 112 2.85 8.87 5.35
C ALA A 112 2.33 8.63 3.92
N ILE A 113 2.07 9.70 3.15
CA ILE A 113 1.71 9.63 1.73
C ILE A 113 2.84 8.98 0.92
N LEU A 114 4.09 9.38 1.14
CA LEU A 114 5.26 8.83 0.45
C LEU A 114 5.36 7.29 0.60
N PHE A 115 4.98 6.77 1.74
CA PHE A 115 4.97 5.33 2.03
C PHE A 115 3.60 4.66 1.85
N GLY A 116 2.64 5.32 1.20
CA GLY A 116 1.31 4.76 0.92
C GLY A 116 0.39 4.61 2.14
N ASN A 117 0.77 5.17 3.29
CA ASN A 117 -0.05 5.15 4.51
C ASN A 117 -1.05 6.32 4.53
N TYR A 118 -2.02 6.30 3.63
CA TYR A 118 -3.02 7.37 3.50
C TYR A 118 -3.93 7.51 4.74
N GLY A 119 -4.16 6.43 5.48
CA GLY A 119 -4.89 6.46 6.74
C GLY A 119 -4.14 7.25 7.82
N GLY A 120 -2.85 6.96 8.00
CA GLY A 120 -1.99 7.71 8.93
C GLY A 120 -1.80 9.17 8.50
N ALA A 121 -1.73 9.44 7.19
CA ALA A 121 -1.68 10.80 6.67
C ALA A 121 -2.94 11.61 7.02
N ALA A 122 -4.13 11.02 6.86
CA ALA A 122 -5.39 11.66 7.22
C ALA A 122 -5.45 11.96 8.73
N GLN A 123 -5.08 11.00 9.58
CA GLN A 123 -5.03 11.21 11.04
C GLN A 123 -4.10 12.36 11.44
N ALA A 124 -2.93 12.47 10.80
CA ALA A 124 -2.01 13.57 11.04
C ALA A 124 -2.62 14.93 10.66
N LEU A 125 -3.32 15.02 9.52
CA LEU A 125 -4.01 16.24 9.10
C LEU A 125 -5.23 16.56 9.97
N ASP A 126 -5.97 15.56 10.46
CA ASP A 126 -7.11 15.75 11.37
C ASP A 126 -6.66 16.37 12.71
N ALA A 127 -5.42 16.08 13.14
CA ALA A 127 -4.82 16.68 14.35
C ALA A 127 -4.46 18.17 14.18
N VAL A 128 -4.47 18.70 12.95
CA VAL A 128 -4.21 20.14 12.70
C VAL A 128 -5.39 20.99 13.18
N PRO A 129 -5.15 22.01 14.02
CA PRO A 129 -6.21 22.90 14.49
C PRO A 129 -6.95 23.58 13.32
N PRO A 130 -8.30 23.73 13.40
CA PRO A 130 -9.10 24.30 12.30
C PRO A 130 -8.60 25.65 11.80
N ALA A 131 -8.14 26.53 12.67
CA ALA A 131 -7.60 27.84 12.31
C ALA A 131 -6.31 27.78 11.43
N GLN A 132 -5.63 26.64 11.39
CA GLN A 132 -4.41 26.45 10.60
C GLN A 132 -4.65 25.67 9.31
N ARG A 133 -5.88 25.19 9.06
CA ARG A 133 -6.23 24.39 7.88
C ARG A 133 -6.30 25.18 6.59
N GLU A 134 -6.33 26.51 6.65
CA GLU A 134 -6.25 27.40 5.49
C GLU A 134 -4.82 27.51 4.91
N HIS A 135 -3.86 26.76 5.45
CA HIS A 135 -2.50 26.75 4.91
C HIS A 135 -2.45 25.99 3.57
N PRO A 136 -1.82 26.54 2.51
CA PRO A 136 -1.80 25.90 1.18
C PRO A 136 -1.24 24.48 1.18
N GLY A 137 -0.16 24.22 1.94
CA GLY A 137 0.41 22.87 2.08
C GLY A 137 -0.54 21.87 2.75
N TYR A 138 -1.42 22.31 3.67
CA TYR A 138 -2.47 21.46 4.22
C TYR A 138 -3.47 21.07 3.14
N GLN A 139 -3.92 22.02 2.32
CA GLN A 139 -4.86 21.78 1.22
C GLN A 139 -4.26 20.85 0.17
N GLN A 140 -2.98 21.03 -0.19
CA GLN A 140 -2.27 20.14 -1.12
C GLN A 140 -2.19 18.70 -0.61
N LEU A 141 -1.81 18.48 0.66
CA LEU A 141 -1.72 17.14 1.25
C LEU A 141 -3.10 16.48 1.35
N THR A 142 -4.13 17.24 1.70
CA THR A 142 -5.52 16.74 1.72
C THR A 142 -5.96 16.31 0.31
N ALA A 143 -5.63 17.09 -0.71
CA ALA A 143 -5.90 16.75 -2.10
C ALA A 143 -5.19 15.45 -2.52
N MET A 144 -3.92 15.26 -2.13
CA MET A 144 -3.19 14.02 -2.43
C MET A 144 -3.85 12.79 -1.79
N ILE A 145 -4.38 12.91 -0.57
CA ILE A 145 -5.12 11.83 0.10
C ILE A 145 -6.43 11.55 -0.64
N ALA A 146 -7.16 12.60 -1.05
CA ALA A 146 -8.40 12.46 -1.82
C ALA A 146 -8.15 11.76 -3.17
N LEU A 147 -7.09 12.14 -3.91
CA LEU A 147 -6.67 11.47 -5.15
C LEU A 147 -6.37 9.98 -4.92
N ALA A 148 -5.66 9.64 -3.84
CA ALA A 148 -5.37 8.25 -3.51
C ALA A 148 -6.63 7.42 -3.19
N ARG A 149 -7.68 8.07 -2.67
CA ARG A 149 -9.00 7.48 -2.43
C ARG A 149 -9.92 7.51 -3.64
N ARG A 150 -9.46 8.09 -4.76
CA ARG A 150 -10.24 8.35 -5.98
C ARG A 150 -11.42 9.30 -5.78
N ASP A 151 -11.35 10.14 -4.77
CA ASP A 151 -12.29 11.22 -4.53
C ASP A 151 -11.81 12.47 -5.30
N TYR A 152 -12.13 12.50 -6.58
CA TYR A 152 -11.68 13.54 -7.50
C TYR A 152 -12.39 14.89 -7.26
N GLU A 153 -13.58 14.87 -6.68
CA GLU A 153 -14.33 16.08 -6.33
C GLU A 153 -13.65 16.81 -5.17
N GLU A 154 -13.39 16.11 -4.07
CA GLU A 154 -12.67 16.68 -2.93
C GLU A 154 -11.27 17.12 -3.33
N ALA A 155 -10.55 16.32 -4.12
CA ALA A 155 -9.23 16.68 -4.61
C ALA A 155 -9.24 18.01 -5.40
N GLY A 156 -10.24 18.19 -6.27
CA GLY A 156 -10.44 19.42 -7.05
C GLY A 156 -10.71 20.64 -6.19
N LEU A 157 -11.58 20.51 -5.18
CA LEU A 157 -11.88 21.57 -4.22
C LEU A 157 -10.60 22.00 -3.46
N ARG A 158 -9.82 21.03 -2.98
CA ARG A 158 -8.61 21.28 -2.20
C ARG A 158 -7.48 21.89 -3.04
N LEU A 159 -7.26 21.41 -4.27
CA LEU A 159 -6.28 22.01 -5.17
C LEU A 159 -6.67 23.42 -5.61
N THR A 160 -7.95 23.68 -5.84
CA THR A 160 -8.45 25.02 -6.16
C THR A 160 -8.19 25.98 -5.00
N GLU A 161 -8.45 25.55 -3.77
CA GLU A 161 -8.17 26.36 -2.58
C GLU A 161 -6.66 26.56 -2.38
N ALA A 162 -5.84 25.55 -2.59
CA ALA A 162 -4.39 25.68 -2.54
C ALA A 162 -3.85 26.69 -3.57
N ALA A 163 -4.38 26.64 -4.80
CA ALA A 163 -4.01 27.58 -5.87
C ALA A 163 -4.49 29.01 -5.57
N ARG A 164 -5.64 29.19 -4.91
CA ARG A 164 -6.12 30.49 -4.45
C ARG A 164 -5.23 31.10 -3.38
N LEU A 165 -4.73 30.27 -2.46
CA LEU A 165 -3.85 30.70 -1.35
C LEU A 165 -2.42 31.00 -1.81
N GLU A 166 -1.91 30.25 -2.79
CA GLU A 166 -0.58 30.43 -3.40
C GLU A 166 -0.67 30.51 -4.93
N PRO A 167 -1.11 31.63 -5.51
CA PRO A 167 -1.27 31.77 -6.96
C PRO A 167 0.04 31.59 -7.74
N GLU A 168 1.19 31.87 -7.13
CA GLU A 168 2.50 31.77 -7.78
C GLU A 168 3.07 30.35 -7.76
N ASN A 169 2.45 29.41 -7.03
CA ASN A 169 2.91 28.04 -6.95
C ASN A 169 2.55 27.26 -8.22
N LYS A 170 3.50 27.21 -9.17
CA LYS A 170 3.32 26.57 -10.47
C LYS A 170 3.08 25.05 -10.39
N LEU A 171 3.64 24.40 -9.36
CA LEU A 171 3.38 22.96 -9.13
C LEU A 171 1.92 22.72 -8.75
N THR A 172 1.33 23.55 -7.90
CA THR A 172 -0.09 23.46 -7.54
C THR A 172 -0.97 23.73 -8.76
N GLN A 173 -0.63 24.72 -9.59
CA GLN A 173 -1.33 25.00 -10.85
C GLN A 173 -1.26 23.80 -11.79
N LEU A 174 -0.09 23.15 -11.93
CA LEU A 174 0.07 21.95 -12.74
C LEU A 174 -0.83 20.80 -12.24
N ASN A 175 -0.79 20.52 -10.94
CA ASN A 175 -1.58 19.45 -10.36
C ASN A 175 -3.10 19.68 -10.54
N LEU A 176 -3.55 20.91 -10.36
CA LEU A 176 -4.94 21.31 -10.60
C LEU A 176 -5.32 21.14 -12.08
N ALA A 177 -4.47 21.62 -12.99
CA ALA A 177 -4.70 21.49 -14.43
C ALA A 177 -4.74 20.03 -14.89
N VAL A 178 -3.84 19.18 -14.35
CA VAL A 178 -3.84 17.73 -14.62
C VAL A 178 -5.16 17.09 -14.18
N LEU A 179 -5.68 17.44 -13.01
CA LEU A 179 -6.95 16.92 -12.53
C LEU A 179 -8.13 17.42 -13.37
N GLN A 180 -8.17 18.72 -13.66
CA GLN A 180 -9.22 19.34 -14.47
C GLN A 180 -9.21 18.84 -15.93
N ALA A 181 -8.03 18.50 -16.47
CA ALA A 181 -7.92 17.91 -17.78
C ALA A 181 -8.61 16.53 -17.87
N GLN A 182 -8.76 15.81 -16.76
CA GLN A 182 -9.46 14.52 -16.69
C GLN A 182 -10.98 14.65 -16.46
N SER A 183 -11.49 15.87 -16.24
CA SER A 183 -12.91 16.13 -16.00
C SER A 183 -13.77 15.82 -17.23
N THR A 184 -15.07 15.66 -17.00
CA THR A 184 -16.10 15.66 -18.06
C THR A 184 -16.67 17.06 -18.32
N ASN A 185 -16.34 18.05 -17.50
CA ASN A 185 -16.80 19.43 -17.63
C ASN A 185 -15.93 20.20 -18.65
N GLN A 186 -16.55 20.61 -19.76
CA GLN A 186 -15.85 21.29 -20.85
C GLN A 186 -15.18 22.62 -20.44
N ALA A 187 -15.77 23.36 -19.50
CA ALA A 187 -15.17 24.60 -19.02
C ALA A 187 -13.87 24.34 -18.23
N GLN A 188 -13.85 23.26 -17.40
CA GLN A 188 -12.66 22.84 -16.68
C GLN A 188 -11.56 22.36 -17.64
N ILE A 189 -11.91 21.57 -18.65
CA ILE A 189 -10.97 21.08 -19.68
C ILE A 189 -10.34 22.27 -20.43
N THR A 190 -11.16 23.26 -20.82
CA THR A 190 -10.66 24.45 -21.53
C THR A 190 -9.71 25.27 -20.66
N GLY A 191 -10.07 25.48 -19.39
CA GLY A 191 -9.20 26.15 -18.42
C GLY A 191 -7.89 25.41 -18.18
N ALA A 192 -7.97 24.08 -18.02
CA ALA A 192 -6.80 23.21 -17.85
C ALA A 192 -5.86 23.27 -19.05
N ARG A 193 -6.42 23.23 -20.27
CA ARG A 193 -5.63 23.35 -21.51
C ARG A 193 -4.86 24.66 -21.58
N GLN A 194 -5.50 25.78 -21.20
CA GLN A 194 -4.82 27.07 -21.18
C GLN A 194 -3.72 27.08 -20.12
N ALA A 195 -4.00 26.65 -18.90
CA ALA A 195 -3.01 26.59 -17.82
C ALA A 195 -1.81 25.69 -18.19
N LEU A 196 -2.05 24.54 -18.85
CA LEU A 196 -0.98 23.64 -19.31
C LEU A 196 -0.15 24.29 -20.44
N ARG A 197 -0.76 25.07 -21.35
CA ARG A 197 -0.03 25.83 -22.38
C ARG A 197 0.86 26.89 -21.74
N ASP A 198 0.37 27.63 -20.75
CA ASP A 198 1.14 28.63 -20.04
C ASP A 198 2.32 27.99 -19.29
N LEU A 199 2.08 26.86 -18.64
CA LEU A 199 3.12 26.09 -17.93
C LEU A 199 4.13 25.47 -18.90
N SER A 200 3.75 25.11 -20.12
CA SER A 200 4.68 24.56 -21.12
C SER A 200 5.71 25.58 -21.60
N SER A 201 5.49 26.88 -21.37
CA SER A 201 6.47 27.93 -21.63
C SER A 201 7.60 27.98 -20.58
N LEU A 202 7.40 27.35 -19.41
CA LEU A 202 8.35 27.31 -18.30
C LEU A 202 9.22 26.04 -18.39
N PRO A 203 10.56 26.16 -18.48
CA PRO A 203 11.44 25.00 -18.69
C PRO A 203 11.24 23.87 -17.67
N GLU A 204 10.99 24.23 -16.40
CA GLU A 204 10.83 23.28 -15.29
C GLU A 204 9.56 22.42 -15.42
N PHE A 205 8.49 22.94 -16.03
CA PHE A 205 7.18 22.30 -16.14
C PHE A 205 6.84 21.86 -17.57
N ARG A 206 7.70 22.21 -18.53
CA ARG A 206 7.43 22.04 -19.96
C ARG A 206 7.13 20.59 -20.31
N ALA A 207 7.98 19.65 -19.90
CA ALA A 207 7.78 18.23 -20.23
C ALA A 207 6.48 17.66 -19.63
N ASP A 208 6.17 17.99 -18.36
CA ASP A 208 4.96 17.54 -17.70
C ASP A 208 3.71 18.15 -18.33
N ALA A 209 3.74 19.43 -18.65
CA ALA A 209 2.63 20.11 -19.31
C ALA A 209 2.38 19.56 -20.73
N LEU A 210 3.44 19.36 -21.53
CA LEU A 210 3.33 18.77 -22.86
C LEU A 210 2.78 17.34 -22.83
N ARG A 211 3.20 16.54 -21.85
CA ARG A 211 2.68 15.19 -21.64
C ARG A 211 1.16 15.20 -21.39
N GLN A 212 0.69 16.10 -20.53
CA GLN A 212 -0.73 16.23 -20.25
C GLN A 212 -1.53 16.80 -21.44
N LEU A 213 -0.97 17.76 -22.17
CA LEU A 213 -1.58 18.26 -23.40
C LEU A 213 -1.68 17.17 -24.48
N THR A 214 -0.66 16.31 -24.61
CA THR A 214 -0.67 15.15 -25.52
C THR A 214 -1.78 14.17 -25.14
N LEU A 215 -1.91 13.83 -23.85
CA LEU A 215 -2.97 12.94 -23.35
C LEU A 215 -4.37 13.53 -23.58
N LEU A 216 -4.50 14.84 -23.44
CA LEU A 216 -5.75 15.55 -23.70
C LEU A 216 -6.10 15.51 -25.19
N ALA A 217 -5.13 15.79 -26.08
CA ALA A 217 -5.30 15.72 -27.52
C ALA A 217 -5.66 14.30 -28.00
N LEU A 218 -5.02 13.25 -27.43
CA LEU A 218 -5.38 11.85 -27.67
C LEU A 218 -6.84 11.57 -27.33
N ARG A 219 -7.28 11.98 -26.14
CA ARG A 219 -8.66 11.75 -25.70
C ARG A 219 -9.70 12.44 -26.62
N GLU A 220 -9.34 13.60 -27.17
CA GLU A 220 -10.18 14.36 -28.09
C GLU A 220 -10.02 13.92 -29.54
N GLN A 221 -9.14 12.95 -29.82
CA GLN A 221 -8.80 12.49 -31.17
C GLN A 221 -8.26 13.61 -32.08
N ASP A 222 -7.64 14.63 -31.47
CA ASP A 222 -6.94 15.70 -32.19
C ASP A 222 -5.53 15.24 -32.59
N TRP A 223 -5.49 14.41 -33.63
CA TRP A 223 -4.26 13.74 -34.07
C TRP A 223 -3.17 14.72 -34.49
N THR A 224 -3.54 15.86 -35.07
CA THR A 224 -2.58 16.88 -35.49
C THR A 224 -1.83 17.45 -34.30
N ASN A 225 -2.54 17.87 -33.26
CA ASN A 225 -1.92 18.38 -32.05
C ASN A 225 -1.22 17.28 -31.27
N ALA A 226 -1.81 16.09 -31.17
CA ALA A 226 -1.20 14.96 -30.45
C ALA A 226 0.17 14.59 -31.04
N LEU A 227 0.28 14.50 -32.37
CA LEU A 227 1.53 14.21 -33.06
C LEU A 227 2.59 15.31 -32.86
N ALA A 228 2.18 16.59 -32.96
CA ALA A 228 3.09 17.71 -32.74
C ALA A 228 3.64 17.73 -31.30
N LEU A 229 2.77 17.62 -30.32
CA LEU A 229 3.12 17.65 -28.88
C LEU A 229 3.99 16.43 -28.49
N ALA A 230 3.62 15.23 -28.94
CA ALA A 230 4.39 14.02 -28.69
C ALA A 230 5.77 14.07 -29.37
N GLY A 231 5.85 14.63 -30.57
CA GLY A 231 7.11 14.87 -31.27
C GLY A 231 8.00 15.86 -30.53
N GLU A 232 7.43 16.94 -29.97
CA GLU A 232 8.15 17.91 -29.14
C GLU A 232 8.73 17.25 -27.87
N LEU A 233 7.99 16.34 -27.21
CA LEU A 233 8.50 15.58 -26.06
C LEU A 233 9.76 14.76 -26.40
N GLN A 234 9.92 14.29 -27.61
CA GLN A 234 11.10 13.55 -28.04
C GLN A 234 12.34 14.44 -28.25
N SER A 235 12.19 15.77 -28.31
CA SER A 235 13.30 16.71 -28.47
C SER A 235 14.09 16.94 -27.17
N PHE A 236 13.57 16.51 -26.04
CA PHE A 236 14.27 16.65 -24.76
C PHE A 236 15.43 15.66 -24.64
N THR A 237 16.57 16.18 -24.25
CA THR A 237 17.73 15.34 -23.91
C THR A 237 17.36 14.49 -22.68
N ASN A 238 17.49 13.17 -22.77
CA ASN A 238 17.10 12.20 -21.74
C ASN A 238 15.56 12.09 -21.50
N ALA A 239 14.75 12.21 -22.55
CA ALA A 239 13.31 11.95 -22.45
C ALA A 239 13.09 10.56 -21.80
N PRO A 240 12.22 10.48 -20.78
CA PRO A 240 11.90 9.19 -20.14
C PRO A 240 11.30 8.21 -21.15
N LEU A 241 11.45 6.90 -20.88
CA LEU A 241 10.85 5.85 -21.69
C LEU A 241 9.33 6.06 -21.88
N ASP A 242 8.64 6.51 -20.84
CA ASP A 242 7.18 6.76 -20.88
C ASP A 242 6.79 7.77 -21.97
N ASP A 243 7.63 8.77 -22.25
CA ASP A 243 7.39 9.74 -23.32
C ASP A 243 7.58 9.11 -24.71
N ALA A 244 8.55 8.19 -24.86
CA ALA A 244 8.72 7.43 -26.08
C ALA A 244 7.52 6.48 -26.32
N LEU A 245 7.04 5.81 -25.28
CA LEU A 245 5.87 4.94 -25.35
C LEU A 245 4.58 5.75 -25.61
N LEU A 246 4.44 6.94 -25.05
CA LEU A 246 3.35 7.86 -25.34
C LEU A 246 3.37 8.28 -26.83
N HIS A 247 4.54 8.57 -27.39
CA HIS A 247 4.68 8.88 -28.80
C HIS A 247 4.28 7.71 -29.69
N LEU A 248 4.73 6.48 -29.38
CA LEU A 248 4.29 5.27 -30.08
C LEU A 248 2.76 5.12 -30.05
N ARG A 249 2.14 5.35 -28.89
CA ARG A 249 0.71 5.31 -28.76
C ARG A 249 0.00 6.34 -29.65
N VAL A 250 0.49 7.58 -29.71
CA VAL A 250 -0.04 8.62 -30.61
C VAL A 250 0.08 8.20 -32.07
N LEU A 251 1.24 7.67 -32.47
CA LEU A 251 1.48 7.20 -33.83
C LEU A 251 0.55 6.04 -34.22
N GLU A 252 0.31 5.11 -33.31
CA GLU A 252 -0.57 3.96 -33.54
C GLU A 252 -2.04 4.38 -33.63
N GLU A 253 -2.56 5.11 -32.63
CA GLU A 253 -3.96 5.52 -32.60
C GLU A 253 -4.31 6.49 -33.75
N SER A 254 -3.35 7.30 -34.23
CA SER A 254 -3.52 8.16 -35.40
C SER A 254 -3.38 7.44 -36.74
N GLY A 255 -2.99 6.16 -36.75
CA GLY A 255 -2.69 5.43 -37.98
C GLY A 255 -1.49 5.96 -38.77
N SER A 256 -0.54 6.62 -38.11
CA SER A 256 0.61 7.26 -38.76
C SER A 256 1.58 6.25 -39.36
N SER A 257 2.02 6.52 -40.60
CA SER A 257 3.07 5.74 -41.26
C SER A 257 4.44 5.81 -40.54
N GLN A 258 4.62 6.75 -39.62
CA GLN A 258 5.83 6.91 -38.84
C GLN A 258 5.97 5.88 -37.70
N LEU A 259 4.95 5.09 -37.40
CA LEU A 259 4.99 4.10 -36.32
C LEU A 259 6.12 3.07 -36.53
N ALA A 260 6.20 2.47 -37.72
CA ALA A 260 7.21 1.45 -38.01
C ALA A 260 8.65 2.01 -37.99
N PRO A 261 8.97 3.16 -38.62
CA PRO A 261 10.28 3.79 -38.48
C PRO A 261 10.64 4.11 -37.01
N ARG A 262 9.70 4.62 -36.23
CA ARG A 262 9.95 4.97 -34.83
C ARG A 262 10.19 3.75 -33.96
N LEU A 263 9.48 2.65 -34.18
CA LEU A 263 9.73 1.38 -33.50
C LEU A 263 11.14 0.87 -33.81
N GLN A 264 11.56 0.84 -35.08
CA GLN A 264 12.90 0.42 -35.45
C GLN A 264 14.00 1.27 -34.81
N GLU A 265 13.79 2.58 -34.71
CA GLU A 265 14.72 3.49 -34.02
C GLU A 265 14.84 3.16 -32.53
N LEU A 266 13.72 2.90 -31.85
CA LEU A 266 13.72 2.53 -30.44
C LEU A 266 14.33 1.14 -30.22
N GLU A 267 14.03 0.17 -31.08
CA GLU A 267 14.65 -1.16 -31.07
C GLU A 267 16.18 -1.08 -31.23
N ALA A 268 16.66 -0.24 -32.14
CA ALA A 268 18.11 -0.04 -32.35
C ALA A 268 18.76 0.65 -31.13
N SER A 269 18.10 1.67 -30.54
CA SER A 269 18.62 2.37 -29.36
C SER A 269 18.63 1.49 -28.11
N ALA A 270 17.76 0.50 -28.02
CA ALA A 270 17.70 -0.45 -26.92
C ALA A 270 18.95 -1.36 -26.83
N HIS A 271 19.71 -1.53 -27.89
CA HIS A 271 20.99 -2.28 -27.87
C HIS A 271 22.00 -1.68 -26.89
N THR A 272 21.90 -0.40 -26.59
CA THR A 272 22.79 0.29 -25.62
C THR A 272 22.12 0.53 -24.27
N ASN A 273 20.79 0.32 -24.16
CA ASN A 273 20.02 0.62 -22.97
C ASN A 273 19.01 -0.50 -22.64
N ALA A 274 19.43 -1.44 -21.80
CA ALA A 274 18.60 -2.58 -21.38
C ALA A 274 17.26 -2.19 -20.71
N HIS A 275 17.15 -0.98 -20.14
CA HIS A 275 15.90 -0.52 -19.54
C HIS A 275 14.80 -0.28 -20.59
N LEU A 276 15.19 0.16 -21.79
CA LEU A 276 14.27 0.31 -22.92
C LEU A 276 13.69 -1.04 -23.37
N ILE A 277 14.46 -2.11 -23.27
CA ILE A 277 14.03 -3.44 -23.73
C ILE A 277 12.78 -3.91 -23.00
N GLY A 278 12.76 -3.81 -21.67
CA GLY A 278 11.61 -4.24 -20.88
C GLY A 278 10.33 -3.46 -21.21
N GLY A 279 10.41 -2.13 -21.22
CA GLY A 279 9.24 -1.28 -21.49
C GLY A 279 8.72 -1.42 -22.93
N LEU A 280 9.63 -1.45 -23.92
CA LEU A 280 9.23 -1.62 -25.31
C LEU A 280 8.63 -3.01 -25.58
N SER A 281 9.16 -4.05 -24.95
CA SER A 281 8.59 -5.41 -25.05
C SER A 281 7.17 -5.46 -24.47
N LEU A 282 6.97 -4.86 -23.30
CA LEU A 282 5.63 -4.80 -22.67
C LEU A 282 4.66 -4.02 -23.56
N TRP A 283 5.11 -2.92 -24.16
CA TRP A 283 4.29 -2.16 -25.10
C TRP A 283 3.87 -3.01 -26.30
N LEU A 284 4.83 -3.70 -26.94
CA LEU A 284 4.56 -4.58 -28.09
C LEU A 284 3.58 -5.71 -27.71
N PHE A 285 3.73 -6.33 -26.53
CA PHE A 285 2.80 -7.36 -26.07
C PHE A 285 1.40 -6.82 -25.81
N ALA A 286 1.29 -5.65 -25.18
CA ALA A 286 0.00 -5.01 -24.89
C ALA A 286 -0.78 -4.65 -26.16
N HIS A 287 -0.09 -4.37 -27.28
CA HIS A 287 -0.66 -4.01 -28.57
C HIS A 287 -0.76 -5.20 -29.55
N GLY A 288 -0.64 -6.44 -29.04
CA GLY A 288 -0.81 -7.66 -29.84
C GLY A 288 0.34 -7.97 -30.80
N ARG A 289 1.45 -7.22 -30.72
CA ARG A 289 2.65 -7.39 -31.61
C ARG A 289 3.65 -8.41 -31.03
N THR A 290 3.13 -9.49 -30.48
CA THR A 290 3.91 -10.48 -29.71
C THR A 290 4.99 -11.17 -30.55
N ASP A 291 4.70 -11.50 -31.83
CA ASP A 291 5.68 -12.14 -32.73
C ASP A 291 6.78 -11.18 -33.15
N GLU A 292 6.49 -9.90 -33.28
CA GLU A 292 7.49 -8.86 -33.56
C GLU A 292 8.42 -8.70 -32.35
N ALA A 293 7.87 -8.58 -31.15
CA ALA A 293 8.64 -8.53 -29.92
C ALA A 293 9.56 -9.77 -29.79
N ALA A 294 9.04 -10.96 -30.05
CA ALA A 294 9.82 -12.19 -29.94
C ALA A 294 10.99 -12.24 -30.93
N ARG A 295 10.77 -11.84 -32.18
CA ARG A 295 11.84 -11.77 -33.19
C ARG A 295 12.89 -10.74 -32.82
N TRP A 296 12.47 -9.56 -32.40
CA TRP A 296 13.38 -8.51 -31.96
C TRP A 296 14.21 -8.95 -30.74
N LEU A 297 13.57 -9.50 -29.69
CA LEU A 297 14.28 -10.00 -28.51
C LEU A 297 15.27 -11.13 -28.83
N ALA A 298 14.98 -11.97 -29.82
CA ALA A 298 15.89 -13.02 -30.28
C ALA A 298 17.07 -12.46 -31.08
N SER A 299 16.94 -11.30 -31.72
CA SER A 299 18.01 -10.65 -32.49
C SER A 299 18.99 -9.85 -31.63
N LEU A 300 18.70 -9.67 -30.34
CA LEU A 300 19.58 -8.93 -29.43
C LEU A 300 20.93 -9.65 -29.25
N PRO A 301 22.05 -8.93 -29.04
CA PRO A 301 23.35 -9.51 -28.75
C PRO A 301 23.30 -10.46 -27.54
N ASP A 302 24.12 -11.52 -27.57
CA ASP A 302 24.16 -12.56 -26.54
C ASP A 302 24.38 -12.00 -25.13
N GLU A 303 25.18 -10.95 -24.98
CA GLU A 303 25.42 -10.28 -23.71
C GLU A 303 24.14 -9.68 -23.13
N LEU A 304 23.30 -9.09 -23.98
CA LEU A 304 21.99 -8.53 -23.56
C LEU A 304 20.98 -9.65 -23.28
N GLN A 305 20.98 -10.73 -24.05
CA GLN A 305 20.12 -11.87 -23.83
C GLN A 305 20.34 -12.53 -22.46
N GLN A 306 21.54 -12.39 -21.87
CA GLN A 306 21.86 -12.89 -20.54
C GLN A 306 21.35 -11.97 -19.41
N ARG A 307 20.96 -10.73 -19.70
CA ARG A 307 20.42 -9.80 -18.68
C ARG A 307 19.05 -10.25 -18.21
N PHE A 308 18.78 -10.01 -16.92
CA PHE A 308 17.54 -10.42 -16.28
C PHE A 308 16.31 -9.82 -16.97
N GLU A 309 16.33 -8.53 -17.30
CA GLU A 309 15.25 -7.81 -17.96
C GLU A 309 14.87 -8.43 -19.30
N VAL A 310 15.87 -8.83 -20.08
CA VAL A 310 15.66 -9.47 -21.41
C VAL A 310 15.12 -10.89 -21.25
N ARG A 311 15.66 -11.64 -20.30
CA ARG A 311 15.13 -13.00 -19.99
C ARG A 311 13.67 -12.94 -19.57
N MET A 312 13.31 -11.95 -18.74
CA MET A 312 11.93 -11.73 -18.34
C MET A 312 11.05 -11.39 -19.54
N ALA A 313 11.46 -10.45 -20.37
CA ALA A 313 10.70 -10.08 -21.56
C ALA A 313 10.51 -11.29 -22.51
N ARG A 314 11.53 -12.13 -22.69
CA ARG A 314 11.42 -13.37 -23.47
C ARG A 314 10.49 -14.39 -22.82
N ALA A 315 10.53 -14.52 -21.50
CA ALA A 315 9.62 -15.39 -20.75
C ALA A 315 8.17 -14.91 -20.90
N ASP A 316 7.91 -13.61 -20.79
CA ASP A 316 6.59 -13.02 -21.00
C ASP A 316 6.09 -13.23 -22.44
N GLY A 317 6.99 -13.12 -23.42
CA GLY A 317 6.68 -13.43 -24.81
C GLY A 317 6.31 -14.90 -25.03
N CYS A 318 7.02 -15.83 -24.40
CA CYS A 318 6.67 -17.26 -24.45
C CYS A 318 5.32 -17.54 -23.74
N LEU A 319 5.10 -16.93 -22.58
CA LEU A 319 3.83 -17.06 -21.85
C LEU A 319 2.64 -16.55 -22.67
N SER A 320 2.78 -15.39 -23.30
CA SER A 320 1.73 -14.76 -24.10
C SER A 320 1.35 -15.61 -25.33
N ARG A 321 2.34 -16.28 -25.94
CA ARG A 321 2.14 -17.17 -27.09
C ARG A 321 1.82 -18.63 -26.69
N ARG A 322 1.84 -18.94 -25.39
CA ARG A 322 1.75 -20.31 -24.87
C ARG A 322 2.83 -21.24 -25.43
N ASP A 323 4.01 -20.68 -25.71
CA ASP A 323 5.18 -21.43 -26.17
C ASP A 323 5.90 -22.08 -24.99
N TRP A 324 5.34 -23.19 -24.53
CA TRP A 324 5.85 -23.90 -23.34
C TRP A 324 7.20 -24.57 -23.59
N ALA A 325 7.48 -24.94 -24.84
CA ALA A 325 8.78 -25.52 -25.22
C ALA A 325 9.89 -24.45 -25.19
N GLY A 326 9.66 -23.32 -25.84
CA GLY A 326 10.60 -22.19 -25.82
C GLY A 326 10.81 -21.62 -24.42
N LEU A 327 9.74 -21.56 -23.58
CA LEU A 327 9.85 -21.13 -22.19
C LEU A 327 10.72 -22.11 -21.38
N LYS A 328 10.52 -23.41 -21.56
CA LYS A 328 11.33 -24.45 -20.89
C LYS A 328 12.81 -24.31 -21.24
N GLU A 329 13.13 -24.21 -22.51
CA GLU A 329 14.51 -24.02 -22.99
C GLU A 329 15.16 -22.75 -22.42
N LEU A 330 14.39 -21.66 -22.31
CA LEU A 330 14.86 -20.41 -21.71
C LEU A 330 15.20 -20.57 -20.21
N LEU A 331 14.49 -21.42 -19.50
CA LEU A 331 14.58 -21.59 -18.04
C LEU A 331 15.56 -22.68 -17.62
N GLU A 332 15.71 -23.76 -18.41
CA GLU A 332 16.57 -24.90 -18.08
C GLU A 332 18.06 -24.55 -18.19
N GLY A 333 18.86 -25.06 -17.26
CA GLY A 333 20.33 -24.94 -17.29
C GLY A 333 20.89 -23.55 -17.01
N LYS A 334 20.09 -22.62 -16.54
CA LYS A 334 20.52 -21.23 -16.29
C LYS A 334 20.08 -20.77 -14.90
N GLU A 335 21.01 -20.26 -14.12
CA GLU A 335 20.71 -19.67 -12.81
C GLU A 335 20.21 -18.22 -12.98
N TRP A 336 19.17 -17.86 -12.19
CA TRP A 336 18.59 -16.51 -12.16
C TRP A 336 18.96 -15.73 -10.90
N LYS A 337 19.97 -16.19 -10.14
CA LYS A 337 20.47 -15.53 -8.91
C LYS A 337 19.34 -15.16 -7.97
N ASP A 338 19.20 -13.88 -7.65
CA ASP A 338 18.17 -13.38 -6.71
C ASP A 338 16.72 -13.63 -7.20
N ALA A 339 16.54 -13.92 -8.48
CA ALA A 339 15.25 -14.25 -9.10
C ALA A 339 15.05 -15.77 -9.34
N GLU A 340 15.87 -16.62 -8.72
CA GLU A 340 15.77 -18.07 -8.87
C GLU A 340 14.40 -18.62 -8.47
N PHE A 341 13.76 -18.02 -7.47
CA PHE A 341 12.39 -18.33 -7.10
C PHE A 341 11.39 -18.14 -8.26
N LEU A 342 11.61 -17.12 -9.09
CA LEU A 342 10.74 -16.83 -10.23
C LEU A 342 10.96 -17.84 -11.36
N ARG A 343 12.21 -18.24 -11.61
CA ARG A 343 12.55 -19.28 -12.58
C ARG A 343 11.82 -20.59 -12.24
N HIS A 344 11.87 -21.03 -10.97
CA HIS A 344 11.15 -22.21 -10.51
C HIS A 344 9.64 -22.04 -10.62
N ALA A 345 9.08 -20.88 -10.33
CA ALA A 345 7.64 -20.64 -10.51
C ALA A 345 7.22 -20.78 -11.99
N LEU A 346 8.02 -20.24 -12.90
CA LEU A 346 7.78 -20.36 -14.34
C LEU A 346 7.95 -21.82 -14.84
N LEU A 347 8.94 -22.57 -14.35
CA LEU A 347 9.06 -24.00 -14.63
C LEU A 347 7.86 -24.79 -14.11
N ALA A 348 7.39 -24.47 -12.91
CA ALA A 348 6.17 -25.08 -12.38
C ALA A 348 4.98 -24.86 -13.31
N ARG A 349 4.87 -23.65 -13.91
CA ARG A 349 3.83 -23.35 -14.90
C ARG A 349 4.00 -24.19 -16.16
N VAL A 350 5.19 -24.30 -16.71
CA VAL A 350 5.48 -25.13 -17.88
C VAL A 350 5.10 -26.57 -17.63
N TYR A 351 5.54 -27.15 -16.53
CA TYR A 351 5.25 -28.57 -16.21
C TYR A 351 3.76 -28.83 -15.99
N ARG A 352 3.01 -27.86 -15.43
CA ARG A 352 1.56 -28.02 -15.28
C ARG A 352 0.85 -28.06 -16.63
N GLU A 353 1.26 -27.21 -17.57
CA GLU A 353 0.71 -27.20 -18.93
C GLU A 353 1.11 -28.45 -19.73
N GLN A 354 2.22 -29.09 -19.37
CA GLN A 354 2.66 -30.37 -19.92
C GLN A 354 2.06 -31.60 -19.19
N ASN A 355 1.11 -31.38 -18.28
CA ASN A 355 0.51 -32.42 -17.42
C ASN A 355 1.51 -33.20 -16.53
N ALA A 356 2.67 -32.64 -16.25
CA ALA A 356 3.69 -33.19 -15.36
C ALA A 356 3.49 -32.69 -13.91
N ALA A 357 2.43 -33.15 -13.26
CA ALA A 357 1.97 -32.64 -11.96
C ALA A 357 3.05 -32.69 -10.86
N MET A 358 3.81 -33.80 -10.78
CA MET A 358 4.86 -33.99 -9.76
C MET A 358 5.99 -32.95 -9.93
N SER A 359 6.46 -32.72 -11.16
CA SER A 359 7.50 -31.74 -11.46
C SER A 359 6.99 -30.33 -11.20
N SER A 360 5.74 -30.02 -11.59
CA SER A 360 5.10 -28.74 -11.30
C SER A 360 5.07 -28.44 -9.80
N GLN A 361 4.66 -29.41 -8.98
CA GLN A 361 4.61 -29.25 -7.54
C GLN A 361 6.00 -29.11 -6.93
N ALA A 362 7.00 -29.87 -7.41
CA ALA A 362 8.37 -29.77 -6.92
C ALA A 362 8.98 -28.40 -7.17
N ASP A 363 8.81 -27.86 -8.39
CA ASP A 363 9.31 -26.53 -8.73
C ASP A 363 8.56 -25.42 -8.02
N TRP A 364 7.25 -25.51 -7.86
CA TRP A 364 6.50 -24.53 -7.05
C TRP A 364 6.98 -24.50 -5.59
N LEU A 365 7.24 -25.67 -5.02
CA LEU A 365 7.77 -25.78 -3.66
C LEU A 365 9.18 -25.21 -3.55
N ALA A 366 10.02 -25.39 -4.57
CA ALA A 366 11.34 -24.76 -4.63
C ALA A 366 11.21 -23.23 -4.72
N ALA A 367 10.31 -22.71 -5.56
CA ALA A 367 10.04 -21.29 -5.66
C ALA A 367 9.62 -20.67 -4.31
N THR A 368 8.69 -21.30 -3.61
CA THR A 368 8.21 -20.79 -2.31
C THR A 368 9.28 -20.85 -1.22
N ARG A 369 10.13 -21.88 -1.22
CA ARG A 369 11.28 -21.96 -0.29
C ARG A 369 12.29 -20.83 -0.53
N LEU A 370 12.65 -20.59 -1.79
CA LEU A 370 13.60 -19.52 -2.15
C LEU A 370 13.04 -18.13 -1.84
N ALA A 371 11.73 -17.96 -1.97
CA ALA A 371 11.04 -16.71 -1.66
C ALA A 371 10.77 -16.49 -0.16
N ALA A 372 10.94 -17.51 0.70
CA ALA A 372 10.41 -17.58 2.04
C ALA A 372 10.86 -16.43 2.98
N GLU A 373 12.04 -15.86 2.76
CA GLU A 373 12.60 -14.77 3.56
C GLU A 373 12.42 -13.38 2.90
N ASN A 374 11.73 -13.32 1.75
CA ASN A 374 11.53 -12.09 1.01
C ASN A 374 10.03 -11.82 0.75
N PRO A 375 9.41 -10.85 1.45
CA PRO A 375 7.98 -10.57 1.31
C PRO A 375 7.58 -10.11 -0.09
N ARG A 376 8.49 -9.42 -0.81
CA ARG A 376 8.23 -8.99 -2.20
C ARG A 376 8.19 -10.20 -3.15
N ALA A 377 9.09 -11.15 -2.96
CA ALA A 377 9.14 -12.38 -3.75
C ALA A 377 7.89 -13.24 -3.51
N LEU A 378 7.50 -13.47 -2.25
CA LEU A 378 6.26 -14.17 -1.90
C LEU A 378 5.02 -13.46 -2.46
N GLY A 379 4.99 -12.11 -2.38
CA GLY A 379 3.92 -11.31 -2.96
C GLY A 379 3.83 -11.47 -4.48
N LEU A 380 4.96 -11.56 -5.17
CA LEU A 380 4.98 -11.83 -6.60
C LEU A 380 4.46 -13.24 -6.90
N LEU A 381 4.88 -14.27 -6.16
CA LEU A 381 4.36 -15.63 -6.30
C LEU A 381 2.84 -15.70 -6.09
N ALA A 382 2.33 -15.03 -5.06
CA ALA A 382 0.88 -14.96 -4.82
C ALA A 382 0.11 -14.31 -5.98
N ARG A 383 0.67 -13.24 -6.60
CA ARG A 383 0.08 -12.60 -7.78
C ARG A 383 0.13 -13.50 -9.00
N LEU A 384 1.25 -14.15 -9.27
CA LEU A 384 1.40 -15.09 -10.39
C LEU A 384 0.42 -16.26 -10.25
N ALA A 385 0.37 -16.91 -9.09
CA ALA A 385 -0.59 -17.97 -8.82
C ALA A 385 -2.04 -17.49 -9.00
N GLY A 386 -2.36 -16.25 -8.58
CA GLY A 386 -3.66 -15.64 -8.80
C GLY A 386 -4.00 -15.45 -10.28
N SER A 387 -3.06 -14.94 -11.09
CA SER A 387 -3.24 -14.76 -12.54
C SER A 387 -3.38 -16.10 -13.28
N TRP A 388 -2.76 -17.16 -12.77
CA TRP A 388 -2.84 -18.50 -13.32
C TRP A 388 -4.05 -19.30 -12.80
N GLN A 389 -4.86 -18.71 -11.90
CA GLN A 389 -6.00 -19.37 -11.25
C GLN A 389 -5.59 -20.58 -10.37
N TRP A 390 -4.39 -20.53 -9.82
CA TRP A 390 -3.85 -21.55 -8.92
C TRP A 390 -4.20 -21.18 -7.47
N SER A 391 -5.44 -21.46 -7.08
CA SER A 391 -6.00 -21.00 -5.81
C SER A 391 -5.21 -21.52 -4.61
N ARG A 392 -4.85 -22.82 -4.60
CA ARG A 392 -4.11 -23.43 -3.50
C ARG A 392 -2.71 -22.83 -3.34
N GLU A 393 -1.99 -22.71 -4.42
CA GLU A 393 -0.63 -22.14 -4.43
C GLU A 393 -0.64 -20.65 -4.01
N ARG A 394 -1.68 -19.94 -4.41
CA ARG A 394 -1.89 -18.55 -3.98
C ARG A 394 -2.14 -18.46 -2.48
N GLU A 395 -3.02 -19.30 -1.95
CA GLU A 395 -3.33 -19.37 -0.53
C GLU A 395 -2.08 -19.71 0.29
N ASP A 396 -1.30 -20.71 -0.11
CA ASP A 396 -0.06 -21.11 0.57
C ASP A 396 0.96 -19.96 0.62
N ALA A 397 1.14 -19.23 -0.48
CA ALA A 397 2.03 -18.07 -0.52
C ALA A 397 1.53 -16.93 0.38
N LEU A 398 0.22 -16.65 0.38
CA LEU A 398 -0.39 -15.63 1.25
C LEU A 398 -0.32 -16.03 2.73
N TRP A 399 -0.53 -17.31 3.07
CA TRP A 399 -0.35 -17.81 4.43
C TRP A 399 1.09 -17.64 4.92
N THR A 400 2.07 -17.94 4.08
CA THR A 400 3.48 -17.73 4.40
C THR A 400 3.77 -16.25 4.69
N LEU A 401 3.21 -15.33 3.88
CA LEU A 401 3.29 -13.90 4.13
C LEU A 401 2.67 -13.51 5.47
N VAL A 402 1.45 -13.95 5.74
CA VAL A 402 0.75 -13.66 6.98
C VAL A 402 1.55 -14.14 8.19
N GLN A 403 2.11 -15.35 8.14
CA GLN A 403 2.83 -15.93 9.27
C GLN A 403 4.20 -15.29 9.51
N ARG A 404 4.97 -15.03 8.45
CA ARG A 404 6.36 -14.55 8.57
C ARG A 404 6.50 -13.04 8.57
N PHE A 405 5.58 -12.32 7.90
CA PHE A 405 5.65 -10.87 7.69
C PHE A 405 4.36 -10.17 8.16
N PRO A 406 4.14 -10.06 9.47
CA PRO A 406 2.90 -9.48 10.04
C PRO A 406 2.61 -8.05 9.60
N ALA A 407 3.62 -7.31 9.15
CA ALA A 407 3.49 -5.95 8.63
C ALA A 407 2.77 -5.89 7.27
N GLU A 408 2.75 -7.00 6.53
CA GLU A 408 2.12 -7.10 5.19
C GLU A 408 0.60 -7.30 5.30
N ARG A 409 -0.10 -6.27 5.82
CA ARG A 409 -1.56 -6.32 6.07
C ARG A 409 -2.39 -6.67 4.83
N TRP A 410 -1.91 -6.30 3.64
CA TRP A 410 -2.59 -6.63 2.39
C TRP A 410 -2.76 -8.13 2.16
N ALA A 411 -1.81 -8.95 2.65
CA ALA A 411 -1.90 -10.40 2.52
C ALA A 411 -3.05 -10.99 3.33
N LEU A 412 -3.35 -10.40 4.51
CA LEU A 412 -4.52 -10.75 5.31
C LEU A 412 -5.82 -10.45 4.56
N VAL A 413 -5.91 -9.26 3.98
CA VAL A 413 -7.10 -8.85 3.20
C VAL A 413 -7.27 -9.76 1.99
N ALA A 414 -6.18 -10.02 1.24
CA ALA A 414 -6.22 -10.86 0.05
C ALA A 414 -6.62 -12.32 0.37
N LEU A 415 -6.19 -12.84 1.54
CA LEU A 415 -6.53 -14.18 1.99
C LEU A 415 -7.99 -14.27 2.46
N SER A 416 -8.45 -13.27 3.21
CA SER A 416 -9.85 -13.15 3.62
C SER A 416 -10.78 -13.09 2.40
N ASP A 417 -10.47 -12.24 1.42
CA ASP A 417 -11.25 -12.12 0.18
C ASP A 417 -11.27 -13.43 -0.61
N ALA A 418 -10.14 -14.16 -0.66
CA ALA A 418 -10.07 -15.45 -1.32
C ALA A 418 -11.01 -16.48 -0.65
N PHE A 419 -11.00 -16.55 0.68
CA PHE A 419 -11.84 -17.46 1.44
C PHE A 419 -13.34 -17.10 1.37
N LEU A 420 -13.67 -15.80 1.43
CA LEU A 420 -15.05 -15.34 1.24
C LEU A 420 -15.59 -15.72 -0.15
N LYS A 421 -14.80 -15.48 -1.20
CA LYS A 421 -15.18 -15.80 -2.58
C LYS A 421 -15.35 -17.30 -2.83
N SER A 422 -14.50 -18.12 -2.19
CA SER A 422 -14.57 -19.57 -2.29
C SER A 422 -15.57 -20.22 -1.33
N GLY A 423 -16.15 -19.45 -0.39
CA GLY A 423 -17.00 -19.98 0.68
C GLY A 423 -16.22 -20.87 1.66
N ASN A 424 -14.92 -20.65 1.83
CA ASN A 424 -14.09 -21.45 2.72
C ASN A 424 -14.16 -20.90 4.16
N THR A 425 -15.23 -21.23 4.87
CA THR A 425 -15.45 -20.80 6.26
C THR A 425 -14.35 -21.30 7.21
N LEU A 426 -13.83 -22.51 6.99
CA LEU A 426 -12.73 -23.05 7.79
C LEU A 426 -11.42 -22.25 7.58
N GLY A 427 -11.15 -21.81 6.35
CA GLY A 427 -10.02 -20.92 6.05
C GLY A 427 -10.14 -19.60 6.78
N LEU A 428 -11.34 -18.98 6.76
CA LEU A 428 -11.63 -17.76 7.53
C LEU A 428 -11.45 -17.97 9.03
N HIS A 429 -11.95 -19.07 9.58
CA HIS A 429 -11.78 -19.39 11.00
C HIS A 429 -10.30 -19.44 11.40
N LYS A 430 -9.46 -20.16 10.65
CA LYS A 430 -8.02 -20.23 10.91
C LYS A 430 -7.35 -18.85 10.81
N LEU A 431 -7.77 -18.03 9.85
CA LEU A 431 -7.25 -16.67 9.68
C LEU A 431 -7.57 -15.81 10.89
N TYR A 432 -8.81 -15.82 11.37
CA TYR A 432 -9.21 -15.04 12.55
C TYR A 432 -8.61 -15.60 13.84
N GLU A 433 -8.40 -16.90 13.96
CA GLU A 433 -7.66 -17.49 15.08
C GLU A 433 -6.22 -16.97 15.15
N GLU A 434 -5.53 -16.87 14.01
CA GLU A 434 -4.19 -16.29 13.93
C GLU A 434 -4.19 -14.79 14.28
N LEU A 435 -5.20 -14.02 13.85
CA LEU A 435 -5.33 -12.60 14.19
C LEU A 435 -5.55 -12.40 15.69
N VAL A 436 -6.47 -13.15 16.30
CA VAL A 436 -6.73 -13.10 17.75
C VAL A 436 -5.53 -13.56 18.56
N ARG A 437 -4.77 -14.54 18.07
CA ARG A 437 -3.52 -14.96 18.72
C ARG A 437 -2.49 -13.83 18.78
N ARG A 438 -2.44 -12.95 17.76
CA ARG A 438 -1.53 -11.80 17.70
C ARG A 438 -2.02 -10.62 18.52
N ASP A 439 -3.28 -10.31 18.40
CA ASP A 439 -3.93 -9.23 19.14
C ASP A 439 -5.26 -9.72 19.75
N PRO A 440 -5.22 -10.24 20.97
CA PRO A 440 -6.44 -10.67 21.67
C PRO A 440 -7.43 -9.54 21.98
N LYS A 441 -7.05 -8.28 21.76
CA LYS A 441 -7.89 -7.11 22.00
C LYS A 441 -8.57 -6.59 20.71
N ASP A 442 -8.21 -7.14 19.55
CA ASP A 442 -8.90 -6.80 18.30
C ASP A 442 -10.32 -7.33 18.31
N VAL A 443 -11.28 -6.43 18.63
CA VAL A 443 -12.70 -6.75 18.75
C VAL A 443 -13.27 -7.30 17.44
N VAL A 444 -12.81 -6.82 16.28
CA VAL A 444 -13.29 -7.29 14.98
C VAL A 444 -12.81 -8.73 14.70
N ALA A 445 -11.53 -8.99 14.94
CA ALA A 445 -10.99 -10.34 14.79
C ALA A 445 -11.66 -11.32 15.77
N CYS A 446 -11.86 -10.91 17.03
CA CYS A 446 -12.55 -11.70 18.04
C CYS A 446 -14.00 -12.01 17.65
N ASN A 447 -14.73 -11.03 17.12
CA ASN A 447 -16.11 -11.23 16.65
C ASN A 447 -16.16 -12.23 15.49
N ASN A 448 -15.29 -12.06 14.50
CA ASN A 448 -15.26 -12.91 13.31
C ASN A 448 -14.80 -14.34 13.66
N LEU A 449 -13.88 -14.49 14.62
CA LEU A 449 -13.53 -15.80 15.16
C LEU A 449 -14.72 -16.47 15.85
N ALA A 450 -15.45 -15.73 16.70
CA ALA A 450 -16.65 -16.25 17.34
C ALA A 450 -17.70 -16.66 16.32
N ALA A 451 -18.00 -15.81 15.33
CA ALA A 451 -18.99 -16.09 14.28
C ALA A 451 -18.63 -17.36 13.49
N THR A 452 -17.38 -17.45 13.00
CA THR A 452 -16.95 -18.64 12.23
C THR A 452 -16.87 -19.90 13.09
N SER A 453 -16.50 -19.78 14.37
CA SER A 453 -16.55 -20.92 15.31
C SER A 453 -17.96 -21.45 15.54
N LEU A 454 -18.94 -20.54 15.73
CA LEU A 454 -20.35 -20.88 15.92
C LEU A 454 -20.94 -21.51 14.66
N LEU A 455 -20.63 -20.99 13.46
CA LEU A 455 -21.09 -21.54 12.19
C LEU A 455 -20.55 -22.96 11.93
N LEU A 456 -19.29 -23.18 12.29
CA LEU A 456 -18.63 -24.48 12.12
C LEU A 456 -18.82 -25.43 13.32
N HIS A 457 -19.53 -25.01 14.36
CA HIS A 457 -19.69 -25.75 15.62
C HIS A 457 -18.36 -26.15 16.28
N LEU A 458 -17.35 -25.28 16.18
CA LEU A 458 -16.03 -25.47 16.76
C LEU A 458 -15.91 -24.77 18.11
N GLN A 459 -15.31 -25.44 19.11
CA GLN A 459 -15.00 -24.87 20.43
C GLN A 459 -16.19 -24.07 21.03
N SER A 460 -17.38 -24.65 21.06
CA SER A 460 -18.65 -23.99 21.33
C SER A 460 -18.64 -23.09 22.59
N ASP A 461 -18.11 -23.58 23.73
CA ASP A 461 -18.08 -22.79 24.97
C ASP A 461 -17.23 -21.52 24.81
N ARG A 462 -16.03 -21.63 24.24
CA ARG A 462 -15.15 -20.50 23.97
C ARG A 462 -15.79 -19.52 22.96
N ALA A 463 -16.47 -20.04 21.95
CA ALA A 463 -17.15 -19.20 20.95
C ALA A 463 -18.31 -18.42 21.57
N HIS A 464 -19.08 -19.03 22.46
CA HIS A 464 -20.16 -18.35 23.19
C HIS A 464 -19.63 -17.25 24.12
N ASP A 465 -18.56 -17.50 24.86
CA ASP A 465 -17.94 -16.53 25.75
C ASP A 465 -17.33 -15.37 24.96
N LEU A 466 -16.67 -15.66 23.84
CA LEU A 466 -16.09 -14.65 22.95
C LEU A 466 -17.19 -13.76 22.35
N ALA A 467 -18.26 -14.34 21.82
CA ALA A 467 -19.42 -13.61 21.30
C ALA A 467 -20.05 -12.67 22.33
N ARG A 468 -20.20 -13.16 23.58
CA ARG A 468 -20.69 -12.33 24.70
C ARG A 468 -19.76 -11.18 25.02
N SER A 469 -18.44 -11.45 25.11
CA SER A 469 -17.42 -10.46 25.46
C SER A 469 -17.36 -9.33 24.43
N VAL A 470 -17.34 -9.65 23.12
CA VAL A 470 -17.29 -8.61 22.07
C VAL A 470 -18.57 -7.78 22.01
N TYR A 471 -19.74 -8.40 22.22
CA TYR A 471 -21.00 -7.67 22.31
C TYR A 471 -21.02 -6.72 23.50
N GLN A 472 -20.52 -7.12 24.66
CA GLN A 472 -20.43 -6.24 25.85
C GLN A 472 -19.55 -5.01 25.59
N GLN A 473 -18.52 -5.13 24.77
CA GLN A 473 -17.65 -4.02 24.41
C GLN A 473 -18.27 -3.09 23.35
N LYS A 474 -19.11 -3.64 22.44
CA LYS A 474 -19.74 -2.91 21.33
C LYS A 474 -21.21 -3.29 21.16
N THR A 475 -22.03 -2.88 22.12
CA THR A 475 -23.46 -3.26 22.16
C THR A 475 -24.29 -2.73 21.00
N ASN A 476 -23.88 -1.64 20.36
CA ASN A 476 -24.59 -1.02 19.23
C ASN A 476 -24.00 -1.42 17.86
N ASP A 477 -22.97 -2.27 17.82
CA ASP A 477 -22.39 -2.76 16.57
C ASP A 477 -23.25 -3.89 16.00
N PRO A 478 -23.78 -3.77 14.77
CA PRO A 478 -24.69 -4.76 14.20
C PRO A 478 -24.05 -6.15 14.05
N THR A 479 -22.76 -6.23 13.75
CA THR A 479 -22.07 -7.51 13.57
C THR A 479 -21.84 -8.23 14.89
N CYS A 480 -21.42 -7.49 15.93
CA CYS A 480 -21.27 -8.04 17.28
C CYS A 480 -22.62 -8.49 17.87
N ALA A 481 -23.68 -7.72 17.65
CA ALA A 481 -25.03 -8.07 18.09
C ALA A 481 -25.55 -9.32 17.38
N SER A 482 -25.32 -9.46 16.07
CA SER A 482 -25.73 -10.63 15.28
C SER A 482 -25.01 -11.91 15.72
N THR A 483 -23.70 -11.83 15.92
CA THR A 483 -22.90 -12.97 16.40
C THR A 483 -23.35 -13.42 17.79
N TYR A 484 -23.61 -12.48 18.70
CA TYR A 484 -24.09 -12.80 20.03
C TYR A 484 -25.54 -13.35 20.02
N ALA A 485 -26.43 -12.79 19.21
CA ALA A 485 -27.79 -13.29 19.05
C ALA A 485 -27.79 -14.73 18.50
N TYR A 486 -26.94 -15.04 17.53
CA TYR A 486 -26.78 -16.39 17.03
C TYR A 486 -26.20 -17.33 18.08
N SER A 487 -25.25 -16.88 18.89
CA SER A 487 -24.73 -17.60 20.05
C SER A 487 -25.83 -17.97 21.03
N LEU A 488 -26.75 -17.04 21.35
CA LEU A 488 -27.91 -17.29 22.23
C LEU A 488 -28.90 -18.29 21.60
N TYR A 489 -29.12 -18.19 20.28
CA TYR A 489 -29.97 -19.16 19.56
C TYR A 489 -29.45 -20.58 19.68
N LEU A 490 -28.16 -20.80 19.48
CA LEU A 490 -27.54 -22.13 19.62
C LEU A 490 -27.62 -22.67 21.06
N GLN A 491 -27.77 -21.80 22.06
CA GLN A 491 -27.98 -22.17 23.45
C GLN A 491 -29.48 -22.37 23.79
N GLY A 492 -30.39 -22.36 22.82
CA GLY A 492 -31.85 -22.47 23.05
C GLY A 492 -32.50 -21.19 23.55
N ARG A 493 -31.82 -20.04 23.56
CA ARG A 493 -32.27 -18.75 24.09
C ARG A 493 -32.68 -17.77 22.98
N ALA A 494 -33.43 -18.26 22.00
CA ALA A 494 -33.78 -17.47 20.80
C ALA A 494 -34.49 -16.14 21.14
N SER A 495 -35.42 -16.12 22.12
CA SER A 495 -36.13 -14.91 22.53
C SER A 495 -35.20 -13.80 23.03
N GLU A 496 -34.15 -14.15 23.76
CA GLU A 496 -33.13 -13.20 24.20
C GLU A 496 -32.28 -12.69 23.02
N GLY A 497 -31.93 -13.56 22.07
CA GLY A 497 -31.24 -13.16 20.83
C GLY A 497 -32.06 -12.15 20.01
N ILE A 498 -33.37 -12.37 19.86
CA ILE A 498 -34.28 -11.43 19.21
C ILE A 498 -34.28 -10.08 19.95
N ALA A 499 -34.34 -10.10 21.30
CA ALA A 499 -34.30 -8.88 22.10
C ALA A 499 -32.98 -8.09 21.93
N VAL A 500 -31.85 -8.79 21.76
CA VAL A 500 -30.55 -8.17 21.45
C VAL A 500 -30.62 -7.44 20.12
N LEU A 501 -31.05 -8.10 19.04
CA LEU A 501 -31.14 -7.51 17.71
C LEU A 501 -32.13 -6.36 17.61
N LYS A 502 -33.30 -6.46 18.26
CA LYS A 502 -34.31 -5.39 18.27
C LYS A 502 -33.85 -4.09 18.96
N ARG A 503 -32.70 -4.06 19.64
CA ARG A 503 -32.10 -2.81 20.18
C ARG A 503 -31.37 -2.01 19.10
N LEU A 504 -31.04 -2.63 17.98
CA LEU A 504 -30.37 -1.97 16.85
C LEU A 504 -31.34 -1.02 16.13
N PRO A 505 -30.84 0.06 15.50
CA PRO A 505 -31.65 0.91 14.64
C PRO A 505 -32.30 0.10 13.49
N ALA A 506 -33.48 0.50 13.03
CA ALA A 506 -34.22 -0.18 11.97
C ALA A 506 -33.39 -0.37 10.71
N ALA A 507 -32.58 0.62 10.30
CA ALA A 507 -31.69 0.53 9.15
C ALA A 507 -30.63 -0.57 9.30
N ALA A 508 -30.17 -0.90 10.51
CA ALA A 508 -29.24 -1.99 10.75
C ALA A 508 -29.91 -3.36 10.60
N LEU A 509 -31.18 -3.47 10.97
CA LEU A 509 -31.95 -4.72 10.81
C LEU A 509 -32.23 -5.06 9.33
N GLU A 510 -32.13 -4.06 8.46
CA GLU A 510 -32.28 -4.23 7.00
C GLU A 510 -30.97 -4.59 6.29
N GLN A 511 -29.86 -4.69 7.00
CA GLN A 511 -28.62 -5.23 6.45
C GLN A 511 -28.75 -6.75 6.25
N PRO A 512 -28.42 -7.31 5.06
CA PRO A 512 -28.59 -8.74 4.79
C PRO A 512 -27.93 -9.67 5.81
N SER A 513 -26.74 -9.30 6.32
CA SER A 513 -26.00 -10.07 7.33
C SER A 513 -26.70 -10.11 8.70
N VAL A 514 -27.39 -9.02 9.10
CA VAL A 514 -28.16 -8.95 10.34
C VAL A 514 -29.53 -9.62 10.15
N ALA A 515 -30.16 -9.38 9.03
CA ALA A 515 -31.45 -9.93 8.64
C ALA A 515 -31.43 -11.47 8.64
N LEU A 516 -30.32 -12.10 8.22
CA LEU A 516 -30.15 -13.54 8.29
C LEU A 516 -30.45 -14.07 9.71
N TYR A 517 -29.71 -13.58 10.67
CA TYR A 517 -29.82 -14.08 12.05
C TYR A 517 -31.15 -13.72 12.69
N LEU A 518 -31.68 -12.52 12.42
CA LEU A 518 -33.02 -12.14 12.91
C LEU A 518 -34.09 -13.05 12.30
N GLY A 519 -34.06 -13.31 11.01
CA GLY A 519 -34.98 -14.22 10.34
C GLY A 519 -34.88 -15.67 10.85
N VAL A 520 -33.66 -16.19 11.05
CA VAL A 520 -33.43 -17.53 11.62
C VAL A 520 -34.00 -17.64 13.03
N LEU A 521 -33.81 -16.64 13.88
CA LEU A 521 -34.32 -16.63 15.24
C LEU A 521 -35.86 -16.46 15.27
N GLN A 522 -36.44 -15.61 14.43
CA GLN A 522 -37.88 -15.42 14.34
C GLN A 522 -38.63 -16.62 13.78
N ALA A 523 -37.98 -17.42 12.89
CA ALA A 523 -38.57 -18.65 12.37
C ALA A 523 -38.94 -19.68 13.45
N THR A 524 -38.45 -19.49 14.68
CA THR A 524 -38.89 -20.30 15.85
C THR A 524 -40.22 -19.85 16.45
N ASN A 525 -40.67 -18.60 16.19
CA ASN A 525 -41.81 -17.98 16.83
C ASN A 525 -42.91 -17.52 15.85
N SER A 526 -42.54 -17.04 14.67
CA SER A 526 -43.46 -16.48 13.65
C SER A 526 -42.87 -16.60 12.24
N ALA A 527 -43.42 -17.52 11.46
CA ALA A 527 -43.00 -17.72 10.08
C ALA A 527 -43.22 -16.48 9.19
N ALA A 528 -44.27 -15.69 9.43
CA ALA A 528 -44.58 -14.51 8.63
C ALA A 528 -43.56 -13.37 8.81
N GLU A 529 -43.13 -13.10 10.06
CA GLU A 529 -42.08 -12.11 10.34
C GLU A 529 -40.71 -12.58 9.87
N ALA A 530 -40.41 -13.88 10.02
CA ALA A 530 -39.16 -14.47 9.59
C ALA A 530 -38.93 -14.33 8.06
N LYS A 531 -40.02 -14.56 7.27
CA LYS A 531 -39.94 -14.57 5.80
C LYS A 531 -39.34 -13.27 5.25
N ARG A 532 -39.81 -12.08 5.74
CA ARG A 532 -39.29 -10.79 5.29
C ARG A 532 -37.76 -10.70 5.45
N TYR A 533 -37.25 -11.08 6.62
CA TYR A 533 -35.81 -10.97 6.91
C TYR A 533 -35.00 -12.05 6.18
N LEU A 534 -35.53 -13.26 6.01
CA LEU A 534 -34.88 -14.32 5.24
C LEU A 534 -34.79 -13.98 3.73
N ASP A 535 -35.83 -13.30 3.19
CA ASP A 535 -35.80 -12.84 1.79
C ASP A 535 -34.77 -11.73 1.61
N LEU A 536 -34.67 -10.82 2.58
CA LEU A 536 -33.64 -9.77 2.56
C LEU A 536 -32.23 -10.35 2.71
N ALA A 537 -32.03 -11.32 3.60
CA ALA A 537 -30.76 -12.03 3.78
C ALA A 537 -30.25 -12.70 2.49
N ALA A 538 -31.17 -13.25 1.68
CA ALA A 538 -30.84 -13.92 0.42
C ALA A 538 -30.27 -12.96 -0.64
N THR A 539 -30.40 -11.64 -0.48
CA THR A 539 -29.83 -10.65 -1.41
C THR A 539 -28.34 -10.39 -1.17
N GLY A 540 -27.81 -10.79 -0.01
CA GLY A 540 -26.40 -10.58 0.36
C GLY A 540 -25.53 -11.81 0.10
N PRO A 541 -24.19 -11.64 0.16
CA PRO A 541 -23.27 -12.76 0.13
C PRO A 541 -23.38 -13.58 1.42
N LEU A 542 -23.56 -14.88 1.29
CA LEU A 542 -23.68 -15.82 2.40
C LEU A 542 -22.59 -16.91 2.32
N LEU A 543 -22.00 -17.23 3.45
CA LEU A 543 -21.18 -18.42 3.61
C LEU A 543 -22.03 -19.69 3.43
N PRO A 544 -21.43 -20.85 3.07
CA PRO A 544 -22.17 -22.11 2.90
C PRO A 544 -23.03 -22.48 4.10
N GLU A 545 -22.52 -22.32 5.33
CA GLU A 545 -23.22 -22.59 6.57
C GLU A 545 -24.36 -21.60 6.81
N GLU A 546 -24.17 -20.33 6.49
CA GLU A 546 -25.22 -19.29 6.59
C GLU A 546 -26.35 -19.56 5.58
N ARG A 547 -26.01 -20.01 4.37
CA ARG A 547 -27.01 -20.42 3.37
C ARG A 547 -27.81 -21.63 3.85
N ALA A 548 -27.14 -22.62 4.43
CA ALA A 548 -27.80 -23.77 5.02
C ALA A 548 -28.75 -23.37 6.16
N LEU A 549 -28.35 -22.42 7.02
CA LEU A 549 -29.20 -21.85 8.07
C LEU A 549 -30.44 -21.15 7.50
N LEU A 550 -30.28 -20.35 6.46
CA LEU A 550 -31.37 -19.66 5.77
C LEU A 550 -32.37 -20.65 5.19
N GLU A 551 -31.90 -21.68 4.48
CA GLU A 551 -32.75 -22.71 3.89
C GLU A 551 -33.49 -23.53 4.96
N ALA A 552 -32.79 -23.93 6.02
CA ALA A 552 -33.41 -24.63 7.13
C ALA A 552 -34.49 -23.79 7.85
N ALA A 553 -34.26 -22.46 7.98
CA ALA A 553 -35.24 -21.56 8.58
C ALA A 553 -36.49 -21.36 7.70
N ARG A 554 -36.34 -21.37 6.38
CA ARG A 554 -37.46 -21.26 5.40
C ARG A 554 -38.35 -22.50 5.39
N LEU A 555 -37.82 -23.66 5.73
CA LEU A 555 -38.58 -24.93 5.75
C LEU A 555 -39.33 -25.13 7.08
N ARG A 556 -39.18 -24.28 8.07
CA ARG A 556 -39.94 -24.36 9.32
C ARG A 556 -41.39 -23.92 9.09
N PRO A 557 -42.34 -24.70 9.58
CA PRO A 557 -43.79 -24.43 9.37
C PRO A 557 -44.27 -23.19 10.11
#